data_1534a2ff482bcc9d9e4c7f8dbd851e93
#
_entry.id   1534a2ff482bcc9d9e4c7f8dbd851e93
#
_cell.length_a   1.000
_cell.length_b   1.000
_cell.length_c   1.000
_cell.angle_alpha   90.00
_cell.angle_beta   90.00
_cell.angle_gamma   90.00
#
_symmetry.space_group_name_H-M   'P 1'
#
loop_
_entity.id
_entity.type
_entity.pdbx_description
1 polymer ?
#
loop_
_entity_poly.entity_id
_entity_poly.type
_entity_poly.pdbx_seq_one_letter_code
_entity_poly.pdbx_strand_id
1 'polypeptide(L)'
;MSRGSSSFYARLQAAADLLSTGVVVLDRYARVLWCNTAAEMLIGCSRRNLKGTDIGLLITHVREWAERFSDKDKKLVPYTAVTELRRPLAEPEPVQIMLSSIAESESSVLLEIVPVQKAMDSVRQEQEAGMGEATRSLLRNLAHEVKNPLGGIRGAAQ
;
A
#
# COMPACT_ATOMS: atom_id res chain seq x y z
N MET A 1 22.61 -24.22 -4.12
CA MET A 1 22.43 -22.84 -3.63
C MET A 1 20.96 -22.44 -3.35
N SER A 2 19.99 -23.22 -3.73
CA SER A 2 18.58 -22.79 -3.69
C SER A 2 17.78 -23.16 -2.43
N ARG A 3 18.22 -24.10 -1.60
CA ARG A 3 17.42 -24.59 -0.45
C ARG A 3 17.33 -23.61 0.74
N GLY A 4 18.37 -22.86 1.03
CA GLY A 4 18.37 -21.87 2.13
C GLY A 4 17.56 -20.61 1.82
N SER A 5 17.61 -20.14 0.59
CA SER A 5 16.89 -18.99 0.09
C SER A 5 15.36 -19.23 0.10
N SER A 6 14.90 -20.38 -0.38
CA SER A 6 13.48 -20.74 -0.40
C SER A 6 12.87 -20.80 1.01
N SER A 7 13.61 -21.33 2.00
CA SER A 7 13.13 -21.38 3.40
C SER A 7 13.05 -19.99 4.04
N PHE A 8 13.97 -19.09 3.73
CA PHE A 8 13.96 -17.72 4.24
C PHE A 8 12.76 -16.93 3.69
N TYR A 9 12.52 -16.99 2.37
CA TYR A 9 11.37 -16.34 1.75
C TYR A 9 10.04 -16.90 2.26
N ALA A 10 9.93 -18.21 2.46
CA ALA A 10 8.74 -18.82 3.03
C ALA A 10 8.43 -18.32 4.44
N ARG A 11 9.47 -18.12 5.27
CA ARG A 11 9.30 -17.54 6.62
C ARG A 11 8.88 -16.07 6.60
N LEU A 12 9.45 -15.28 5.70
CA LEU A 12 9.06 -13.88 5.50
C LEU A 12 7.62 -13.77 5.04
N GLN A 13 7.20 -14.60 4.10
CA GLN A 13 5.82 -14.64 3.62
C GLN A 13 4.86 -15.05 4.74
N ALA A 14 5.19 -16.06 5.53
CA ALA A 14 4.39 -16.48 6.66
C ALA A 14 4.25 -15.37 7.72
N ALA A 15 5.34 -14.64 8.01
CA ALA A 15 5.31 -13.49 8.91
C ALA A 15 4.46 -12.35 8.34
N ALA A 16 4.58 -12.06 7.06
CA ALA A 16 3.78 -11.02 6.39
C ALA A 16 2.29 -11.36 6.37
N ASP A 17 1.92 -12.63 6.32
CA ASP A 17 0.51 -13.08 6.40
C ASP A 17 -0.13 -12.85 7.78
N LEU A 18 0.67 -12.62 8.81
CA LEU A 18 0.18 -12.24 10.15
C LEU A 18 -0.11 -10.75 10.29
N LEU A 19 0.37 -9.92 9.37
CA LEU A 19 0.15 -8.49 9.40
C LEU A 19 -1.29 -8.15 9.00
N SER A 20 -1.85 -7.14 9.67
CA SER A 20 -3.15 -6.58 9.31
C SER A 20 -3.07 -5.55 8.18
N THR A 21 -1.88 -5.10 7.85
CA THR A 21 -1.59 -4.22 6.72
C THR A 21 -1.49 -5.03 5.43
N GLY A 22 -2.10 -4.55 4.36
CA GLY A 22 -1.94 -5.14 3.04
C GLY A 22 -0.51 -4.91 2.53
N VAL A 23 0.20 -5.98 2.23
CA VAL A 23 1.58 -5.94 1.71
C VAL A 23 1.60 -6.56 0.32
N VAL A 24 2.13 -5.81 -0.64
CA VAL A 24 2.25 -6.24 -2.03
C VAL A 24 3.68 -6.00 -2.50
N VAL A 25 4.28 -7.00 -3.12
CA VAL A 25 5.57 -6.86 -3.81
C VAL A 25 5.31 -6.67 -5.28
N LEU A 26 5.84 -5.60 -5.85
CA LEU A 26 5.67 -5.21 -7.25
C LEU A 26 6.99 -5.25 -7.99
N ASP A 27 6.92 -5.50 -9.30
CA ASP A 27 8.03 -5.21 -10.21
C ASP A 27 8.04 -3.71 -10.60
N ARG A 28 9.03 -3.33 -11.42
CA ARG A 28 9.17 -1.95 -11.92
C ARG A 28 7.97 -1.44 -12.73
N TYR A 29 7.16 -2.34 -13.25
CA TYR A 29 5.98 -2.03 -14.05
C TYR A 29 4.68 -2.07 -13.25
N ALA A 30 4.79 -2.09 -11.91
CA ALA A 30 3.68 -2.22 -10.98
C ALA A 30 2.87 -3.53 -11.12
N ARG A 31 3.50 -4.59 -11.61
CA ARG A 31 2.89 -5.92 -11.66
C ARG A 31 3.10 -6.63 -10.33
N VAL A 32 2.07 -7.27 -9.84
CA VAL A 32 2.11 -8.01 -8.58
C VAL A 32 2.98 -9.25 -8.72
N LEU A 33 4.03 -9.33 -7.92
CA LEU A 33 4.88 -10.52 -7.76
C LEU A 33 4.39 -11.39 -6.62
N TRP A 34 3.95 -10.78 -5.54
CA TRP A 34 3.44 -11.45 -4.35
C TRP A 34 2.60 -10.48 -3.51
N CYS A 35 1.67 -11.01 -2.73
CA CYS A 35 0.94 -10.24 -1.72
C CYS A 35 0.61 -11.11 -0.49
N ASN A 36 0.36 -10.46 0.64
CA ASN A 36 -0.06 -11.15 1.86
C ASN A 36 -1.57 -11.34 1.92
N THR A 37 -2.03 -12.07 2.92
CA THR A 37 -3.46 -12.36 3.13
C THR A 37 -4.28 -11.08 3.35
N ALA A 38 -3.75 -10.10 4.09
CA ALA A 38 -4.44 -8.83 4.30
C ALA A 38 -4.69 -8.08 2.99
N ALA A 39 -3.73 -8.09 2.06
CA ALA A 39 -3.91 -7.51 0.73
C ALA A 39 -4.95 -8.25 -0.11
N GLU A 40 -4.97 -9.59 -0.05
CA GLU A 40 -6.02 -10.39 -0.71
C GLU A 40 -7.41 -10.01 -0.23
N MET A 41 -7.58 -9.87 1.09
CA MET A 41 -8.86 -9.48 1.69
C MET A 41 -9.26 -8.05 1.32
N LEU A 42 -8.31 -7.12 1.34
CA LEU A 42 -8.55 -5.72 1.02
C LEU A 42 -8.92 -5.52 -0.46
N ILE A 43 -8.21 -6.18 -1.35
CA ILE A 43 -8.43 -6.09 -2.80
C ILE A 43 -9.64 -6.93 -3.22
N GLY A 44 -9.97 -7.96 -2.46
CA GLY A 44 -11.06 -8.89 -2.79
C GLY A 44 -10.70 -9.89 -3.89
N CYS A 45 -9.41 -10.20 -4.02
CA CYS A 45 -8.90 -11.08 -5.06
C CYS A 45 -7.78 -11.97 -4.49
N SER A 46 -7.78 -13.24 -4.85
CA SER A 46 -6.78 -14.18 -4.36
C SER A 46 -5.38 -13.85 -4.88
N ARG A 47 -4.37 -14.17 -4.10
CA ARG A 47 -2.95 -14.05 -4.45
C ARG A 47 -2.63 -14.66 -5.81
N ARG A 48 -3.19 -15.82 -6.08
CA ARG A 48 -3.01 -16.52 -7.35
C ARG A 48 -3.51 -15.71 -8.55
N ASN A 49 -4.66 -15.05 -8.39
CA ASN A 49 -5.26 -14.23 -9.45
C ASN A 49 -4.61 -12.85 -9.56
N LEU A 50 -4.11 -12.31 -8.46
CA LEU A 50 -3.39 -11.02 -8.44
C LEU A 50 -2.01 -11.11 -9.07
N LYS A 51 -1.34 -12.26 -8.99
CA LYS A 51 0.02 -12.42 -9.52
C LYS A 51 0.09 -12.09 -11.01
N GLY A 52 0.98 -11.17 -11.37
CA GLY A 52 1.14 -10.67 -12.72
C GLY A 52 0.18 -9.55 -13.13
N THR A 53 -0.81 -9.23 -12.30
CA THR A 53 -1.75 -8.14 -12.56
C THR A 53 -1.08 -6.79 -12.32
N ASP A 54 -1.40 -5.82 -13.16
CA ASP A 54 -1.00 -4.44 -12.98
C ASP A 54 -1.83 -3.79 -11.86
N ILE A 55 -1.20 -3.55 -10.71
CA ILE A 55 -1.86 -2.92 -9.56
C ILE A 55 -2.29 -1.47 -9.85
N GLY A 56 -1.69 -0.83 -10.83
CA GLY A 56 -2.07 0.51 -11.28
C GLY A 56 -3.48 0.60 -11.85
N LEU A 57 -4.10 -0.54 -12.19
CA LEU A 57 -5.51 -0.59 -12.57
C LEU A 57 -6.46 -0.47 -11.36
N LEU A 58 -5.96 -0.81 -10.18
CA LEU A 58 -6.72 -0.77 -8.92
C LEU A 58 -6.38 0.44 -8.06
N ILE A 59 -5.13 0.90 -8.12
CA ILE A 59 -4.64 2.04 -7.33
C ILE A 59 -3.99 3.05 -8.28
N THR A 60 -4.57 4.21 -8.38
CA THR A 60 -4.13 5.29 -9.27
C THR A 60 -2.70 5.75 -8.93
N HIS A 61 -1.90 6.04 -9.94
CA HIS A 61 -0.52 6.55 -9.88
C HIS A 61 0.55 5.58 -9.33
N VAL A 62 0.22 4.38 -8.86
CA VAL A 62 1.21 3.43 -8.34
C VAL A 62 2.25 3.05 -9.41
N ARG A 63 1.86 2.98 -10.68
CA ARG A 63 2.79 2.68 -11.78
C ARG A 63 3.91 3.70 -11.89
N GLU A 64 3.58 4.99 -11.87
CA GLU A 64 4.56 6.09 -11.96
C GLU A 64 5.53 6.06 -10.77
N TRP A 65 5.02 5.76 -9.58
CA TRP A 65 5.83 5.66 -8.38
C TRP A 65 6.70 4.40 -8.39
N ALA A 66 6.19 3.26 -8.84
CA ALA A 66 6.97 2.03 -8.95
C ALA A 66 8.17 2.19 -9.90
N GLU A 67 8.00 2.87 -11.02
CA GLU A 67 9.09 3.22 -11.93
C GLU A 67 10.16 4.06 -11.25
N ARG A 68 9.77 5.07 -10.48
CA ARG A 68 10.70 5.94 -9.73
C ARG A 68 11.49 5.16 -8.68
N PHE A 69 10.86 4.23 -7.97
CA PHE A 69 11.51 3.41 -6.93
C PHE A 69 12.38 2.29 -7.50
N SER A 70 12.23 1.98 -8.76
CA SER A 70 13.06 0.99 -9.48
C SER A 70 14.37 1.57 -10.02
N ASP A 71 14.56 2.89 -9.94
CA ASP A 71 15.78 3.56 -10.38
C ASP A 71 16.89 3.37 -9.34
N LYS A 72 17.94 2.63 -9.73
CA LYS A 72 19.06 2.25 -8.87
C LYS A 72 19.84 3.44 -8.30
N ASP A 73 19.88 4.54 -9.02
CA ASP A 73 20.68 5.71 -8.67
C ASP A 73 19.99 6.61 -7.62
N LYS A 74 18.74 6.34 -7.33
CA LYS A 74 17.98 7.10 -6.34
C LYS A 74 17.71 6.26 -5.10
N LYS A 75 18.49 6.47 -4.05
CA LYS A 75 18.09 6.06 -2.69
C LYS A 75 16.88 6.89 -2.28
N LEU A 76 15.71 6.48 -2.70
CA LEU A 76 14.48 7.19 -2.38
C LEU A 76 14.05 6.88 -0.95
N VAL A 77 13.71 7.93 -0.23
CA VAL A 77 12.98 7.84 1.03
C VAL A 77 11.63 7.19 0.75
N PRO A 78 11.10 6.32 1.64
CA PRO A 78 9.78 5.76 1.45
C PRO A 78 8.74 6.85 1.13
N TYR A 79 7.91 6.60 0.12
CA TYR A 79 6.89 7.53 -0.32
C TYR A 79 5.54 7.14 0.24
N THR A 80 4.89 8.06 0.92
CA THR A 80 3.56 7.88 1.49
C THR A 80 2.56 8.79 0.79
N ALA A 81 1.43 8.24 0.42
CA ALA A 81 0.33 8.98 -0.18
C ALA A 81 -1.02 8.43 0.25
N VAL A 82 -2.05 9.26 0.11
CA VAL A 82 -3.44 8.84 0.19
C VAL A 82 -4.02 8.82 -1.21
N THR A 83 -4.66 7.73 -1.57
CA THR A 83 -5.26 7.50 -2.88
C THR A 83 -6.52 6.65 -2.75
N GLU A 84 -7.09 6.25 -3.86
CA GLU A 84 -8.26 5.39 -3.90
C GLU A 84 -7.91 3.97 -4.38
N LEU A 85 -8.43 2.99 -3.66
CA LEU A 85 -8.50 1.61 -4.14
C LEU A 85 -9.82 1.43 -4.89
N ARG A 86 -9.73 1.11 -6.16
CA ARG A 86 -10.87 0.88 -7.05
C ARG A 86 -11.01 -0.60 -7.36
N ARG A 87 -12.02 -1.22 -6.79
CA ARG A 87 -12.36 -2.62 -7.03
C ARG A 87 -13.52 -2.72 -8.01
N PRO A 88 -13.56 -3.75 -8.86
CA PRO A 88 -14.74 -4.01 -9.69
C PRO A 88 -15.99 -4.15 -8.81
N LEU A 89 -17.09 -3.54 -9.23
CA LEU A 89 -18.41 -3.61 -8.59
C LEU A 89 -18.44 -3.11 -7.13
N ALA A 90 -17.47 -2.31 -6.71
CA ALA A 90 -17.44 -1.68 -5.39
C ALA A 90 -17.15 -0.19 -5.50
N GLU A 91 -17.62 0.57 -4.52
CA GLU A 91 -17.27 1.99 -4.43
C GLU A 91 -15.75 2.16 -4.17
N PRO A 92 -15.13 3.21 -4.73
CA PRO A 92 -13.75 3.53 -4.43
C PRO A 92 -13.56 3.74 -2.93
N GLU A 93 -12.51 3.12 -2.39
CA GLU A 93 -12.18 3.19 -0.97
C GLU A 93 -10.89 3.99 -0.78
N PRO A 94 -10.89 5.03 0.08
CA PRO A 94 -9.68 5.76 0.41
C PRO A 94 -8.69 4.86 1.15
N VAL A 95 -7.45 4.82 0.65
CA VAL A 95 -6.36 4.05 1.25
C VAL A 95 -5.13 4.90 1.39
N GLN A 96 -4.40 4.70 2.49
CA GLN A 96 -3.04 5.17 2.63
C GLN A 96 -2.11 4.11 2.06
N ILE A 97 -1.19 4.53 1.23
CA ILE A 97 -0.16 3.67 0.67
C ILE A 97 1.23 4.15 1.08
N MET A 98 2.14 3.22 1.25
CA MET A 98 3.56 3.50 1.38
C MET A 98 4.34 2.63 0.39
N LEU A 99 5.22 3.26 -0.36
CA LEU A 99 6.12 2.62 -1.31
C LEU A 99 7.55 2.69 -0.81
N SER A 100 8.24 1.57 -0.86
CA SER A 100 9.63 1.44 -0.46
C SER A 100 10.39 0.58 -1.46
N SER A 101 11.66 0.89 -1.68
CA SER A 101 12.54 0.02 -2.47
C SER A 101 12.97 -1.18 -1.64
N ILE A 102 13.08 -2.34 -2.28
CA ILE A 102 13.64 -3.54 -1.65
C ILE A 102 15.12 -3.61 -1.97
N ALA A 103 15.97 -3.45 -0.95
CA ALA A 103 17.42 -3.29 -1.11
C ALA A 103 18.14 -4.46 -1.80
N GLU A 104 17.60 -5.67 -1.70
CA GLU A 104 18.21 -6.88 -2.25
C GLU A 104 17.72 -7.24 -3.65
N SER A 105 16.68 -6.56 -4.13
CA SER A 105 16.09 -6.80 -5.45
C SER A 105 16.13 -5.53 -6.27
N GLU A 106 16.95 -5.56 -7.31
CA GLU A 106 17.22 -4.39 -8.15
C GLU A 106 16.01 -3.81 -8.89
N SER A 107 14.86 -4.45 -8.81
CA SER A 107 13.66 -4.05 -9.56
C SER A 107 12.35 -4.28 -8.82
N SER A 108 12.39 -4.58 -7.53
CA SER A 108 11.17 -4.83 -6.76
C SER A 108 10.86 -3.68 -5.81
N VAL A 109 9.59 -3.37 -5.70
CA VAL A 109 9.03 -2.31 -4.85
C VAL A 109 8.07 -2.94 -3.86
N LEU A 110 8.18 -2.53 -2.60
CA LEU A 110 7.23 -2.89 -1.56
C LEU A 110 6.12 -1.84 -1.52
N LEU A 111 4.89 -2.29 -1.64
CA LEU A 111 3.69 -1.47 -1.47
C LEU A 111 2.94 -1.93 -0.21
N GLU A 112 2.78 -1.03 0.74
CA GLU A 112 1.91 -1.22 1.89
C GLU A 112 0.60 -0.47 1.68
N ILE A 113 -0.52 -1.09 2.03
CA ILE A 113 -1.87 -0.54 1.84
C ILE A 113 -2.64 -0.63 3.14
N VAL A 114 -3.14 0.51 3.63
CA VAL A 114 -4.00 0.59 4.81
C VAL A 114 -5.25 1.37 4.47
N PRO A 115 -6.46 0.83 4.70
CA PRO A 115 -7.67 1.63 4.59
C PRO A 115 -7.62 2.83 5.52
N VAL A 116 -7.96 4.02 5.03
CA VAL A 116 -7.90 5.25 5.84
C VAL A 116 -8.82 5.15 7.05
N GLN A 117 -10.01 4.57 6.89
CA GLN A 117 -10.94 4.37 8.00
C GLN A 117 -10.32 3.51 9.12
N LYS A 118 -9.61 2.43 8.75
CA LYS A 118 -8.92 1.57 9.72
C LYS A 118 -7.78 2.29 10.43
N ALA A 119 -7.01 3.11 9.70
CA ALA A 119 -5.97 3.93 10.30
C ALA A 119 -6.56 4.95 11.30
N MET A 120 -7.68 5.57 10.97
CA MET A 120 -8.39 6.50 11.87
C MET A 120 -8.96 5.80 13.10
N ASP A 121 -9.53 4.59 12.95
CA ASP A 121 -10.07 3.81 14.08
C ASP A 121 -8.96 3.36 15.04
N SER A 122 -7.81 2.94 14.52
CA SER A 122 -6.64 2.58 15.35
C SER A 122 -6.19 3.73 16.22
N VAL A 123 -6.22 4.94 15.69
CA VAL A 123 -5.81 6.12 16.46
C VAL A 123 -6.89 6.58 17.42
N ARG A 124 -8.17 6.39 17.13
CA ARG A 124 -9.22 6.59 18.15
C ARG A 124 -9.00 5.68 19.35
N GLN A 125 -8.67 4.39 19.12
CA GLN A 125 -8.36 3.46 20.21
C GLN A 125 -7.12 3.90 20.99
N GLU A 126 -6.09 4.38 20.33
CA GLU A 126 -4.89 4.91 20.96
C GLU A 126 -5.14 6.24 21.70
N GLN A 127 -6.05 7.07 21.21
CA GLN A 127 -6.49 8.29 21.90
C GLN A 127 -7.28 7.99 23.19
N GLU A 128 -8.12 6.99 23.19
CA GLU A 128 -8.81 6.50 24.38
C GLU A 128 -7.83 5.89 25.39
N ALA A 129 -6.68 5.39 24.94
CA ALA A 129 -5.58 4.89 25.77
C ALA A 129 -4.59 5.97 26.27
N GLY A 130 -4.80 7.25 25.96
CA GLY A 130 -4.01 8.39 26.47
C GLY A 130 -2.89 8.88 25.58
N MET A 131 -2.94 8.66 24.27
CA MET A 131 -1.97 9.24 23.33
C MET A 131 -2.22 10.72 23.05
N GLY A 132 -1.12 11.50 22.90
CA GLY A 132 -1.11 12.94 22.86
C GLY A 132 -1.66 13.59 21.58
N GLU A 133 -1.80 14.93 21.64
CA GLU A 133 -2.35 15.76 20.57
C GLU A 133 -1.61 15.70 19.23
N ALA A 134 -0.32 15.34 19.21
CA ALA A 134 0.47 15.23 17.98
C ALA A 134 -0.11 14.16 17.02
N THR A 135 -0.57 13.04 17.57
CA THR A 135 -1.20 11.97 16.79
C THR A 135 -2.59 12.38 16.30
N ARG A 136 -3.34 13.15 17.09
CA ARG A 136 -4.62 13.74 16.66
C ARG A 136 -4.44 14.68 15.47
N SER A 137 -3.38 15.48 15.49
CA SER A 137 -3.04 16.43 14.43
C SER A 137 -2.70 15.70 13.12
N LEU A 138 -1.90 14.64 13.19
CA LEU A 138 -1.56 13.77 12.05
C LEU A 138 -2.81 13.18 11.39
N LEU A 139 -3.79 12.76 12.18
CA LEU A 139 -5.02 12.19 11.65
C LEU A 139 -5.97 13.21 11.05
N ARG A 140 -6.06 14.40 11.63
CA ARG A 140 -6.80 15.50 11.02
C ARG A 140 -6.19 15.84 9.66
N ASN A 141 -4.86 15.85 9.55
CA ASN A 141 -4.16 16.11 8.31
C ASN A 141 -4.42 15.00 7.28
N LEU A 142 -4.41 13.73 7.69
CA LEU A 142 -4.79 12.61 6.83
C LEU A 142 -6.23 12.73 6.35
N ALA A 143 -7.17 13.07 7.22
CA ALA A 143 -8.57 13.29 6.86
C ALA A 143 -8.73 14.46 5.88
N HIS A 144 -7.96 15.54 6.03
CA HIS A 144 -7.93 16.66 5.09
C HIS A 144 -7.29 16.28 3.75
N GLU A 145 -6.22 15.51 3.75
CA GLU A 145 -5.58 15.01 2.53
C GLU A 145 -6.48 14.04 1.74
N VAL A 146 -7.34 13.28 2.41
CA VAL A 146 -8.38 12.45 1.75
C VAL A 146 -9.43 13.31 1.08
N LYS A 147 -9.88 14.39 1.71
CA LYS A 147 -10.89 15.30 1.14
C LYS A 147 -10.37 16.10 -0.04
N ASN A 148 -9.14 16.57 -0.01
CA ASN A 148 -8.59 17.44 -1.04
C ASN A 148 -8.35 16.74 -2.38
N PRO A 149 -7.73 15.55 -2.46
CA PRO A 149 -7.60 14.82 -3.73
C PRO A 149 -8.95 14.40 -4.31
N LEU A 150 -9.90 13.97 -3.49
CA LEU A 150 -11.25 13.60 -3.93
C LEU A 150 -12.05 14.81 -4.41
N GLY A 151 -11.94 15.94 -3.72
CA GLY A 151 -12.51 17.22 -4.14
C GLY A 151 -11.89 17.73 -5.43
N GLY A 152 -10.57 17.62 -5.61
CA GLY A 152 -9.84 18.00 -6.80
C GLY A 152 -10.21 17.18 -8.03
N ILE A 153 -10.38 15.87 -7.89
CA ILE A 153 -10.83 14.97 -8.96
C ILE A 153 -12.28 15.28 -9.37
N ARG A 154 -13.16 15.53 -8.43
CA ARG A 154 -14.54 15.94 -8.70
C ARG A 154 -14.60 17.32 -9.35
N GLY A 155 -13.75 18.26 -8.95
CA GLY A 155 -13.65 19.59 -9.57
C GLY A 155 -13.11 19.55 -11.00
N ALA A 156 -12.17 18.65 -11.31
CA ALA A 156 -11.62 18.46 -12.66
C ALA A 156 -12.62 17.75 -13.62
N ALA A 157 -13.59 17.02 -13.11
CA ALA A 157 -14.61 16.34 -13.89
C ALA A 157 -15.83 17.25 -14.24
N GLN A 158 -15.86 18.45 -13.69
CA GLN A 158 -16.87 19.48 -14.01
C GLN A 158 -16.32 20.47 -15.03
#